data_5bc703b8bf39e39d50e947d13f755198
#
_entry.id   5bc703b8bf39e39d50e947d13f755198
#
_cell.length_a   1.000
_cell.length_b   1.000
_cell.length_c   1.000
_cell.angle_alpha   90.00
_cell.angle_beta   90.00
_cell.angle_gamma   90.00
#
_symmetry.space_group_name_H-M   'P 1'
#
loop_
_entity.id
_entity.type
_entity.pdbx_description
1 polymer ?
#
loop_
_entity_poly.entity_id
_entity_poly.type
_entity_poly.pdbx_seq_one_letter_code
_entity_poly.pdbx_strand_id
1 'polypeptide(L)'
;MAGRGTAHLRSNPLLRVDDLVVQFPAGGGKVVNAVSGISLDLVEGETLGLVGESGCGKSTTGRAIMQLPKPTSGAVQFQGKDLTKLHGEELRRTRTQLQMIFQDPISSLNPRRKIKEIVGEPLSIWGGDQAKVNEVLEAVGLDPDTVGDRRAHQFSGGQCQRISIARSLVLEPKVIICDEPVSALDVSVQAQILNLLEDMKARYQLTLVFIAHDLAVVKNISDRVAVMYLGKLCEVAASDALYEAPHHPYTAALLASIPEPNPEVRPSTAGLKGELPSPIDPPSGCRFRTRCSRAKDRCAAEEPLMRPVPGEDGHFVACHFPLAAPEAPPLAELQQMQLATAAPAPR
;
A
#
# COMPACT_ATOMS: atom_id res chain seq x y z
N MET A 1 -16.89 -5.01 12.05
CA MET A 1 -16.09 -4.12 11.19
C MET A 1 -14.61 -4.25 11.52
N ALA A 2 -13.98 -5.35 11.11
CA ALA A 2 -12.57 -5.61 11.37
C ALA A 2 -11.71 -4.56 10.68
N GLY A 3 -10.73 -4.00 11.39
CA GLY A 3 -9.86 -2.98 10.86
C GLY A 3 -10.49 -1.60 10.64
N ARG A 4 -11.70 -1.35 11.10
CA ARG A 4 -12.33 -0.01 11.05
C ARG A 4 -11.96 0.89 12.22
N GLY A 5 -11.14 0.44 13.17
CA GLY A 5 -10.61 1.32 14.20
C GLY A 5 -9.71 2.39 13.59
N THR A 6 -9.70 3.58 14.17
CA THR A 6 -8.90 4.73 13.72
C THR A 6 -7.73 5.05 14.65
N ALA A 7 -7.48 4.19 15.65
CA ALA A 7 -6.46 4.42 16.67
C ALA A 7 -5.04 4.60 16.10
N HIS A 8 -4.75 4.00 14.93
CA HIS A 8 -3.46 4.08 14.25
C HIS A 8 -3.28 5.32 13.38
N LEU A 9 -4.32 6.15 13.22
CA LEU A 9 -4.25 7.35 12.41
C LEU A 9 -3.62 8.50 13.20
N ARG A 10 -2.71 9.21 12.56
CA ARG A 10 -1.98 10.34 13.14
C ARG A 10 -2.66 11.69 12.81
N SER A 11 -2.25 12.73 13.52
CA SER A 11 -2.66 14.11 13.24
C SER A 11 -1.88 14.67 12.03
N ASN A 12 -2.51 15.57 11.26
CA ASN A 12 -1.91 16.30 10.14
C ASN A 12 -1.22 15.45 9.06
N PRO A 13 -1.85 14.40 8.53
CA PRO A 13 -1.27 13.59 7.47
C PRO A 13 -1.26 14.37 6.13
N LEU A 14 -0.27 14.06 5.27
CA LEU A 14 -0.23 14.53 3.89
C LEU A 14 -1.36 13.87 3.07
N LEU A 15 -1.54 12.56 3.28
CA LEU A 15 -2.63 11.76 2.70
C LEU A 15 -3.36 11.01 3.81
N ARG A 16 -4.68 11.00 3.75
CA ARG A 16 -5.54 10.24 4.66
C ARG A 16 -6.63 9.52 3.90
N VAL A 17 -6.83 8.29 4.24
CA VAL A 17 -7.91 7.43 3.76
C VAL A 17 -8.81 7.10 4.94
N ASP A 18 -10.09 7.40 4.81
CA ASP A 18 -11.08 7.17 5.86
C ASP A 18 -12.16 6.20 5.37
N ASP A 19 -12.30 5.07 6.05
CA ASP A 19 -13.33 4.03 5.85
C ASP A 19 -13.53 3.65 4.36
N LEU A 20 -12.45 3.47 3.64
CA LEU A 20 -12.45 3.23 2.19
C LEU A 20 -13.11 1.89 1.86
N VAL A 21 -14.14 1.94 1.01
CA VAL A 21 -14.82 0.77 0.47
C VAL A 21 -14.73 0.78 -1.05
N VAL A 22 -14.30 -0.33 -1.64
CA VAL A 22 -14.29 -0.54 -3.09
C VAL A 22 -14.93 -1.88 -3.41
N GLN A 23 -15.99 -1.82 -4.20
CA GLN A 23 -16.77 -2.97 -4.61
C GLN A 23 -16.86 -3.03 -6.14
N PHE A 24 -16.84 -4.24 -6.69
CA PHE A 24 -17.03 -4.47 -8.12
C PHE A 24 -18.18 -5.44 -8.35
N PRO A 25 -19.05 -5.20 -9.36
CA PRO A 25 -20.09 -6.14 -9.72
C PRO A 25 -19.46 -7.44 -10.26
N ALA A 26 -19.95 -8.60 -9.78
CA ALA A 26 -19.47 -9.94 -10.17
C ALA A 26 -20.49 -10.74 -11.02
N GLY A 27 -21.56 -10.10 -11.49
CA GLY A 27 -22.66 -10.76 -12.18
C GLY A 27 -23.64 -11.46 -11.23
N GLY A 28 -24.84 -11.75 -11.71
CA GLY A 28 -25.87 -12.43 -10.91
C GLY A 28 -26.25 -11.74 -9.60
N GLY A 29 -26.11 -10.43 -9.50
CA GLY A 29 -26.39 -9.66 -8.27
C GLY A 29 -25.30 -9.78 -7.19
N LYS A 30 -24.20 -10.48 -7.46
CA LYS A 30 -23.06 -10.63 -6.53
C LYS A 30 -22.10 -9.46 -6.65
N VAL A 31 -21.36 -9.22 -5.56
CA VAL A 31 -20.39 -8.12 -5.45
C VAL A 31 -19.07 -8.66 -4.91
N VAL A 32 -17.96 -8.28 -5.55
CA VAL A 32 -16.60 -8.51 -5.02
C VAL A 32 -16.26 -7.38 -4.05
N ASN A 33 -16.06 -7.71 -2.78
CA ASN A 33 -15.67 -6.78 -1.74
C ASN A 33 -14.13 -6.63 -1.70
N ALA A 34 -13.57 -5.90 -2.65
CA ALA A 34 -12.12 -5.78 -2.81
C ALA A 34 -11.46 -5.00 -1.66
N VAL A 35 -12.11 -3.91 -1.21
CA VAL A 35 -11.71 -3.13 -0.03
C VAL A 35 -12.96 -2.88 0.81
N SER A 36 -12.88 -3.07 2.11
CA SER A 36 -14.06 -3.17 2.97
C SER A 36 -13.97 -2.33 4.24
N GLY A 37 -13.77 -1.03 4.07
CA GLY A 37 -13.70 -0.08 5.16
C GLY A 37 -12.33 -0.11 5.84
N ILE A 38 -11.30 0.28 5.13
CA ILE A 38 -9.96 0.50 5.67
C ILE A 38 -9.71 1.99 5.86
N SER A 39 -8.93 2.31 6.88
CA SER A 39 -8.42 3.66 7.11
C SER A 39 -6.91 3.60 7.22
N LEU A 40 -6.21 4.55 6.63
CA LEU A 40 -4.76 4.69 6.70
C LEU A 40 -4.34 6.14 6.50
N ASP A 41 -3.15 6.48 6.93
CA ASP A 41 -2.58 7.81 6.77
C ASP A 41 -1.12 7.74 6.34
N LEU A 42 -0.66 8.80 5.69
CA LEU A 42 0.75 9.03 5.40
C LEU A 42 1.15 10.42 5.87
N VAL A 43 2.30 10.52 6.53
CA VAL A 43 2.96 11.81 6.78
C VAL A 43 3.98 12.11 5.70
N GLU A 44 4.35 13.37 5.55
CA GLU A 44 5.32 13.81 4.53
C GLU A 44 6.67 13.14 4.73
N GLY A 45 7.26 12.63 3.64
CA GLY A 45 8.55 11.94 3.65
C GLY A 45 8.50 10.46 4.10
N GLU A 46 7.34 9.94 4.50
CA GLU A 46 7.17 8.55 4.94
C GLU A 46 7.06 7.58 3.75
N THR A 47 7.57 6.37 3.93
CA THR A 47 7.21 5.20 3.12
C THR A 47 6.29 4.27 3.92
N LEU A 48 5.03 4.15 3.50
CA LEU A 48 4.09 3.16 4.04
C LEU A 48 4.09 1.91 3.18
N GLY A 49 4.56 0.80 3.72
CA GLY A 49 4.41 -0.51 3.11
C GLY A 49 2.98 -1.04 3.27
N LEU A 50 2.34 -1.47 2.19
CA LEU A 50 1.05 -2.15 2.21
C LEU A 50 1.23 -3.58 1.73
N VAL A 51 1.12 -4.55 2.63
CA VAL A 51 1.46 -5.95 2.39
C VAL A 51 0.29 -6.90 2.61
N GLY A 52 0.37 -8.10 2.04
CA GLY A 52 -0.61 -9.17 2.18
C GLY A 52 -0.63 -10.09 0.97
N GLU A 53 -1.37 -11.20 1.03
CA GLU A 53 -1.48 -12.17 -0.07
C GLU A 53 -2.02 -11.53 -1.35
N SER A 54 -1.70 -12.16 -2.51
CA SER A 54 -2.26 -11.73 -3.79
C SER A 54 -3.80 -11.79 -3.75
N GLY A 55 -4.46 -10.78 -4.34
CA GLY A 55 -5.92 -10.68 -4.34
C GLY A 55 -6.55 -10.14 -3.05
N CYS A 56 -5.78 -9.77 -2.02
CA CYS A 56 -6.35 -9.23 -0.78
C CYS A 56 -6.83 -7.77 -0.86
N GLY A 57 -6.62 -7.06 -2.00
CA GLY A 57 -7.14 -5.71 -2.24
C GLY A 57 -6.10 -4.59 -2.25
N LYS A 58 -4.80 -4.86 -2.12
CA LYS A 58 -3.70 -3.86 -2.07
C LYS A 58 -3.68 -2.91 -3.29
N SER A 59 -3.55 -3.48 -4.49
CA SER A 59 -3.54 -2.69 -5.73
C SER A 59 -4.84 -1.92 -5.94
N THR A 60 -5.97 -2.50 -5.53
CA THR A 60 -7.27 -1.81 -5.53
C THR A 60 -7.26 -0.61 -4.59
N THR A 61 -6.66 -0.73 -3.41
CA THR A 61 -6.50 0.38 -2.46
C THR A 61 -5.65 1.50 -3.07
N GLY A 62 -4.48 1.18 -3.64
CA GLY A 62 -3.63 2.17 -4.30
C GLY A 62 -4.33 2.92 -5.44
N ARG A 63 -5.02 2.17 -6.30
CA ARG A 63 -5.81 2.76 -7.39
C ARG A 63 -6.99 3.60 -6.91
N ALA A 64 -7.68 3.18 -5.85
CA ALA A 64 -8.78 3.94 -5.28
C ALA A 64 -8.32 5.25 -4.62
N ILE A 65 -7.13 5.28 -4.02
CA ILE A 65 -6.49 6.52 -3.58
C ILE A 65 -6.35 7.49 -4.75
N MET A 66 -5.93 7.01 -5.91
CA MET A 66 -5.87 7.79 -7.15
C MET A 66 -7.24 8.09 -7.78
N GLN A 67 -8.35 7.63 -7.18
CA GLN A 67 -9.72 7.68 -7.74
C GLN A 67 -9.82 6.91 -9.08
N LEU A 68 -9.16 5.75 -9.20
CA LEU A 68 -9.10 4.88 -10.40
C LEU A 68 -9.35 3.38 -10.04
N PRO A 69 -10.60 2.96 -9.75
CA PRO A 69 -11.89 3.69 -9.80
C PRO A 69 -12.11 4.59 -8.58
N LYS A 70 -13.16 5.42 -8.64
CA LYS A 70 -13.69 6.07 -7.45
C LYS A 70 -14.15 5.01 -6.44
N PRO A 71 -13.92 5.23 -5.13
CA PRO A 71 -14.40 4.33 -4.10
C PRO A 71 -15.93 4.27 -4.07
N THR A 72 -16.48 3.14 -3.63
CA THR A 72 -17.91 2.94 -3.42
C THR A 72 -18.41 3.79 -2.25
N SER A 73 -17.59 3.91 -1.19
CA SER A 73 -17.80 4.82 -0.06
C SER A 73 -16.48 5.09 0.66
N GLY A 74 -16.54 5.98 1.66
CA GLY A 74 -15.35 6.47 2.35
C GLY A 74 -14.79 7.75 1.72
N ALA A 75 -13.68 8.24 2.24
CA ALA A 75 -13.03 9.46 1.77
C ALA A 75 -11.53 9.27 1.57
N VAL A 76 -10.95 10.03 0.64
CA VAL A 76 -9.51 10.15 0.45
C VAL A 76 -9.16 11.63 0.50
N GLN A 77 -8.42 12.03 1.51
CA GLN A 77 -7.98 13.41 1.70
C GLN A 77 -6.50 13.54 1.33
N PHE A 78 -6.17 14.51 0.53
CA PHE A 78 -4.80 14.87 0.19
C PHE A 78 -4.60 16.36 0.44
N GLN A 79 -3.64 16.72 1.30
CA GLN A 79 -3.40 18.09 1.72
C GLN A 79 -4.69 18.80 2.19
N GLY A 80 -5.53 18.08 2.96
CA GLY A 80 -6.81 18.58 3.47
C GLY A 80 -7.96 18.64 2.46
N LYS A 81 -7.73 18.30 1.18
CA LYS A 81 -8.77 18.25 0.15
C LYS A 81 -9.31 16.84 -0.03
N ASP A 82 -10.62 16.67 0.00
CA ASP A 82 -11.29 15.39 -0.24
C ASP A 82 -11.36 15.07 -1.75
N LEU A 83 -10.50 14.17 -2.22
CA LEU A 83 -10.41 13.76 -3.62
C LEU A 83 -11.69 13.11 -4.14
N THR A 84 -12.48 12.49 -3.27
CA THR A 84 -13.73 11.80 -3.66
C THR A 84 -14.79 12.79 -4.12
N LYS A 85 -14.68 14.04 -3.68
CA LYS A 85 -15.58 15.15 -4.06
C LYS A 85 -15.10 15.93 -5.28
N LEU A 86 -13.82 15.78 -5.67
CA LEU A 86 -13.27 16.47 -6.81
C LEU A 86 -13.70 15.82 -8.13
N HIS A 87 -13.85 16.63 -9.17
CA HIS A 87 -14.25 16.20 -10.50
C HIS A 87 -13.47 16.96 -11.59
N GLY A 88 -13.50 16.43 -12.81
CA GLY A 88 -12.98 17.10 -14.01
C GLY A 88 -11.54 17.59 -13.85
N GLU A 89 -11.32 18.84 -14.16
CA GLU A 89 -9.99 19.46 -14.20
C GLU A 89 -9.35 19.58 -12.81
N GLU A 90 -10.12 19.83 -11.76
CA GLU A 90 -9.58 19.96 -10.39
C GLU A 90 -8.97 18.64 -9.92
N LEU A 91 -9.67 17.51 -10.13
CA LEU A 91 -9.14 16.18 -9.82
C LEU A 91 -7.90 15.86 -10.67
N ARG A 92 -7.93 16.20 -11.97
CA ARG A 92 -6.79 15.99 -12.87
C ARG A 92 -5.56 16.77 -12.40
N ARG A 93 -5.72 18.05 -12.03
CA ARG A 93 -4.62 18.87 -11.48
C ARG A 93 -4.10 18.32 -10.16
N THR A 94 -4.97 17.88 -9.26
CA THR A 94 -4.51 17.28 -8.00
C THR A 94 -3.68 16.01 -8.24
N ARG A 95 -4.03 15.21 -9.26
CA ARG A 95 -3.26 14.01 -9.63
C ARG A 95 -1.86 14.29 -10.18
N THR A 96 -1.52 15.53 -10.56
CA THR A 96 -0.12 15.84 -10.90
C THR A 96 0.80 15.72 -9.69
N GLN A 97 0.27 15.90 -8.48
CA GLN A 97 0.99 15.75 -7.22
C GLN A 97 0.90 14.32 -6.63
N LEU A 98 0.03 13.47 -7.18
CA LEU A 98 -0.08 12.06 -6.83
C LEU A 98 0.18 11.23 -8.09
N GLN A 99 1.24 10.46 -8.12
CA GLN A 99 1.61 9.64 -9.27
C GLN A 99 1.58 8.16 -8.90
N MET A 100 1.57 7.29 -9.90
CA MET A 100 1.53 5.84 -9.69
C MET A 100 2.52 5.14 -10.62
N ILE A 101 3.32 4.25 -10.04
CA ILE A 101 4.13 3.28 -10.75
C ILE A 101 3.35 1.96 -10.75
N PHE A 102 3.08 1.44 -11.95
CA PHE A 102 2.25 0.23 -12.14
C PHE A 102 3.08 -1.04 -12.08
N GLN A 103 2.44 -2.15 -11.76
CA GLN A 103 3.03 -3.48 -11.60
C GLN A 103 3.78 -3.98 -12.84
N ASP A 104 3.26 -3.76 -14.03
CA ASP A 104 3.91 -4.13 -15.29
C ASP A 104 4.48 -2.88 -15.98
N PRO A 105 5.80 -2.68 -15.91
CA PRO A 105 6.43 -1.52 -16.53
C PRO A 105 6.29 -1.50 -18.04
N ILE A 106 6.30 -2.69 -18.70
CA ILE A 106 6.28 -2.78 -20.15
C ILE A 106 4.91 -2.37 -20.68
N SER A 107 3.83 -2.92 -20.14
CA SER A 107 2.46 -2.58 -20.56
C SER A 107 2.07 -1.15 -20.20
N SER A 108 2.73 -0.55 -19.22
CA SER A 108 2.48 0.85 -18.79
C SER A 108 3.07 1.89 -19.75
N LEU A 109 4.00 1.49 -20.63
CA LEU A 109 4.67 2.38 -21.58
C LEU A 109 4.09 2.21 -22.98
N ASN A 110 3.81 3.32 -23.66
CA ASN A 110 3.31 3.26 -25.05
C ASN A 110 4.39 2.73 -26.01
N PRO A 111 4.21 1.51 -26.60
CA PRO A 111 5.28 0.87 -27.39
C PRO A 111 5.59 1.58 -28.71
N ARG A 112 4.73 2.52 -29.16
CA ARG A 112 4.90 3.26 -30.42
C ARG A 112 5.68 4.56 -30.25
N ARG A 113 5.77 5.09 -29.01
CA ARG A 113 6.44 6.36 -28.71
C ARG A 113 7.90 6.14 -28.34
N LYS A 114 8.73 7.18 -28.54
CA LYS A 114 10.10 7.26 -28.06
C LYS A 114 10.12 7.50 -26.53
N ILE A 115 11.19 7.13 -25.87
CA ILE A 115 11.32 7.25 -24.40
C ILE A 115 11.17 8.69 -23.95
N LYS A 116 11.83 9.65 -24.62
CA LYS A 116 11.69 11.09 -24.29
C LYS A 116 10.25 11.61 -24.45
N GLU A 117 9.49 11.06 -25.40
CA GLU A 117 8.08 11.41 -25.58
C GLU A 117 7.21 10.82 -24.46
N ILE A 118 7.50 9.57 -24.01
CA ILE A 118 6.80 8.91 -22.92
C ILE A 118 7.02 9.63 -21.59
N VAL A 119 8.28 9.97 -21.28
CA VAL A 119 8.64 10.67 -20.05
C VAL A 119 8.16 12.13 -20.08
N GLY A 120 8.22 12.79 -21.25
CA GLY A 120 7.79 14.17 -21.44
C GLY A 120 6.28 14.36 -21.66
N GLU A 121 5.49 13.28 -21.82
CA GLU A 121 4.05 13.38 -22.05
C GLU A 121 3.30 14.17 -20.95
N PRO A 122 3.58 13.97 -19.64
CA PRO A 122 2.96 14.78 -18.60
C PRO A 122 3.25 16.28 -18.75
N LEU A 123 4.48 16.66 -19.12
CA LEU A 123 4.84 18.06 -19.34
C LEU A 123 4.14 18.65 -20.57
N SER A 124 3.90 17.84 -21.60
CA SER A 124 3.15 18.28 -22.79
C SER A 124 1.67 18.57 -22.48
N ILE A 125 1.10 17.88 -21.47
CA ILE A 125 -0.30 18.05 -21.05
C ILE A 125 -0.46 19.22 -20.07
N TRP A 126 0.45 19.33 -19.10
CA TRP A 126 0.32 20.25 -17.97
C TRP A 126 1.18 21.50 -18.09
N GLY A 127 2.02 21.56 -19.09
CA GLY A 127 3.08 22.55 -19.23
C GLY A 127 4.30 22.17 -18.39
N GLY A 128 5.42 22.79 -18.73
CA GLY A 128 6.68 22.59 -18.01
C GLY A 128 7.88 22.61 -18.95
N ASP A 129 9.07 22.66 -18.36
CA ASP A 129 10.32 22.67 -19.10
C ASP A 129 10.67 21.26 -19.57
N GLN A 130 10.81 21.07 -20.88
CA GLN A 130 11.20 19.78 -21.47
C GLN A 130 12.64 19.37 -21.10
N ALA A 131 13.48 20.29 -20.61
CA ALA A 131 14.80 19.95 -20.08
C ALA A 131 14.71 18.97 -18.88
N LYS A 132 13.63 19.02 -18.11
CA LYS A 132 13.36 18.08 -17.02
C LYS A 132 13.33 16.61 -17.46
N VAL A 133 12.98 16.32 -18.73
CA VAL A 133 13.00 14.95 -19.26
C VAL A 133 14.39 14.35 -19.17
N ASN A 134 15.42 15.12 -19.57
CA ASN A 134 16.79 14.65 -19.49
C ASN A 134 17.24 14.52 -18.04
N GLU A 135 16.91 15.49 -17.20
CA GLU A 135 17.24 15.48 -15.77
C GLU A 135 16.68 14.24 -15.05
N VAL A 136 15.41 13.89 -15.26
CA VAL A 136 14.82 12.71 -14.61
C VAL A 136 15.32 11.39 -15.21
N LEU A 137 15.69 11.34 -16.50
CA LEU A 137 16.33 10.18 -17.11
C LEU A 137 17.72 9.95 -16.51
N GLU A 138 18.53 10.98 -16.38
CA GLU A 138 19.85 10.90 -15.71
C GLU A 138 19.69 10.49 -14.25
N ALA A 139 18.70 11.05 -13.53
CA ALA A 139 18.44 10.72 -12.14
C ALA A 139 18.13 9.23 -11.93
N VAL A 140 17.46 8.58 -12.89
CA VAL A 140 17.21 7.13 -12.81
C VAL A 140 18.34 6.27 -13.43
N GLY A 141 19.48 6.89 -13.77
CA GLY A 141 20.67 6.21 -14.31
C GLY A 141 20.54 5.80 -15.78
N LEU A 142 19.79 6.56 -16.56
CA LEU A 142 19.65 6.39 -18.01
C LEU A 142 20.21 7.62 -18.73
N ASP A 143 21.15 7.42 -19.64
CA ASP A 143 21.71 8.49 -20.47
C ASP A 143 20.69 8.95 -21.52
N PRO A 144 20.18 10.21 -21.47
CA PRO A 144 19.13 10.71 -22.35
C PRO A 144 19.50 10.67 -23.85
N ASP A 145 20.78 10.86 -24.19
CA ASP A 145 21.25 10.86 -25.57
C ASP A 145 21.21 9.46 -26.17
N THR A 146 21.50 8.45 -25.35
CA THR A 146 21.47 7.04 -25.77
C THR A 146 20.06 6.47 -25.82
N VAL A 147 19.20 6.79 -24.82
CA VAL A 147 17.90 6.13 -24.66
C VAL A 147 16.74 6.93 -25.25
N GLY A 148 16.86 8.26 -25.33
CA GLY A 148 15.73 9.16 -25.60
C GLY A 148 14.98 8.89 -26.90
N ASP A 149 15.67 8.52 -27.96
CA ASP A 149 15.09 8.26 -29.29
C ASP A 149 14.69 6.79 -29.50
N ARG A 150 14.98 5.91 -28.56
CA ARG A 150 14.60 4.48 -28.60
C ARG A 150 13.17 4.27 -28.12
N ARG A 151 12.63 3.07 -28.36
CA ARG A 151 11.27 2.65 -27.95
C ARG A 151 11.32 1.61 -26.85
N ALA A 152 10.24 1.52 -26.03
CA ALA A 152 10.18 0.67 -24.85
C ALA A 152 10.56 -0.80 -25.10
N HIS A 153 10.17 -1.40 -26.23
CA HIS A 153 10.50 -2.79 -26.57
C HIS A 153 12.00 -3.08 -26.79
N GLN A 154 12.83 -2.05 -26.83
CA GLN A 154 14.29 -2.16 -27.01
C GLN A 154 15.05 -2.19 -25.66
N PHE A 155 14.32 -2.27 -24.54
CA PHE A 155 14.86 -2.21 -23.19
C PHE A 155 14.53 -3.45 -22.39
N SER A 156 15.37 -3.76 -21.40
CA SER A 156 15.09 -4.80 -20.40
C SER A 156 13.96 -4.37 -19.45
N GLY A 157 13.37 -5.32 -18.72
CA GLY A 157 12.34 -5.02 -17.73
C GLY A 157 12.78 -3.99 -16.69
N GLY A 158 14.00 -4.12 -16.16
CA GLY A 158 14.56 -3.16 -15.20
C GLY A 158 14.78 -1.77 -15.79
N GLN A 159 15.17 -1.67 -17.06
CA GLN A 159 15.27 -0.38 -17.74
C GLN A 159 13.88 0.23 -18.00
N CYS A 160 12.88 -0.56 -18.38
CA CYS A 160 11.49 -0.10 -18.49
C CYS A 160 10.96 0.39 -17.15
N GLN A 161 11.33 -0.26 -16.06
CA GLN A 161 10.97 0.20 -14.71
C GLN A 161 11.60 1.56 -14.39
N ARG A 162 12.87 1.76 -14.67
CA ARG A 162 13.54 3.07 -14.52
C ARG A 162 12.85 4.16 -15.35
N ILE A 163 12.44 3.86 -16.59
CA ILE A 163 11.67 4.79 -17.44
C ILE A 163 10.30 5.10 -16.81
N SER A 164 9.63 4.11 -16.24
CA SER A 164 8.35 4.30 -15.55
C SER A 164 8.49 5.19 -14.30
N ILE A 165 9.58 5.02 -13.56
CA ILE A 165 9.95 5.89 -12.42
C ILE A 165 10.20 7.31 -12.93
N ALA A 166 11.04 7.51 -13.96
CA ALA A 166 11.31 8.84 -14.53
C ALA A 166 10.03 9.55 -14.98
N ARG A 167 9.12 8.83 -15.65
CA ARG A 167 7.81 9.39 -16.05
C ARG A 167 6.98 9.84 -14.86
N SER A 168 7.02 9.12 -13.73
CA SER A 168 6.28 9.50 -12.52
C SER A 168 6.89 10.71 -11.81
N LEU A 169 8.21 10.93 -11.96
CA LEU A 169 8.96 12.01 -11.30
C LEU A 169 8.89 13.35 -12.03
N VAL A 170 8.66 13.35 -13.35
CA VAL A 170 8.81 14.52 -14.20
C VAL A 170 7.91 15.70 -13.80
N LEU A 171 6.78 15.45 -13.13
CA LEU A 171 5.89 16.48 -12.58
C LEU A 171 6.22 16.84 -11.12
N GLU A 172 7.30 16.31 -10.54
CA GLU A 172 7.70 16.54 -9.16
C GLU A 172 6.56 16.29 -8.16
N PRO A 173 6.01 15.07 -8.14
CA PRO A 173 4.88 14.75 -7.28
C PRO A 173 5.28 14.76 -5.80
N LYS A 174 4.30 14.91 -4.90
CA LYS A 174 4.50 14.74 -3.46
C LYS A 174 4.32 13.30 -3.00
N VAL A 175 3.45 12.56 -3.67
CA VAL A 175 3.16 11.15 -3.33
C VAL A 175 3.31 10.28 -4.58
N ILE A 176 4.01 9.16 -4.43
CA ILE A 176 4.04 8.10 -5.44
C ILE A 176 3.49 6.81 -4.82
N ILE A 177 2.52 6.21 -5.50
CA ILE A 177 2.00 4.88 -5.18
C ILE A 177 2.74 3.87 -6.07
N CYS A 178 3.54 3.00 -5.46
CA CYS A 178 4.29 1.95 -6.14
C CYS A 178 3.50 0.64 -6.04
N ASP A 179 2.79 0.25 -7.10
CA ASP A 179 1.99 -0.98 -7.15
C ASP A 179 2.85 -2.14 -7.63
N GLU A 180 3.41 -2.92 -6.71
CA GLU A 180 4.32 -4.06 -6.93
C GLU A 180 5.49 -3.73 -7.90
N PRO A 181 6.27 -2.66 -7.66
CA PRO A 181 7.19 -2.10 -8.65
C PRO A 181 8.36 -3.02 -9.00
N VAL A 182 8.56 -4.12 -8.27
CA VAL A 182 9.69 -5.03 -8.47
C VAL A 182 9.28 -6.49 -8.70
N SER A 183 7.98 -6.82 -8.66
CA SER A 183 7.48 -8.20 -8.69
C SER A 183 7.83 -8.99 -9.97
N ALA A 184 8.02 -8.30 -11.08
CA ALA A 184 8.32 -8.89 -12.39
C ALA A 184 9.82 -8.90 -12.73
N LEU A 185 10.70 -8.55 -11.76
CA LEU A 185 12.14 -8.40 -11.97
C LEU A 185 12.91 -9.51 -11.23
N ASP A 186 14.09 -9.82 -11.71
CA ASP A 186 15.01 -10.71 -11.00
C ASP A 186 15.58 -10.05 -9.73
N VAL A 187 16.03 -10.85 -8.76
CA VAL A 187 16.43 -10.41 -7.43
C VAL A 187 17.50 -9.31 -7.46
N SER A 188 18.47 -9.40 -8.37
CA SER A 188 19.56 -8.43 -8.48
C SER A 188 19.05 -7.05 -8.96
N VAL A 189 18.12 -7.07 -9.91
CA VAL A 189 17.48 -5.85 -10.44
C VAL A 189 16.48 -5.28 -9.42
N GLN A 190 15.79 -6.14 -8.66
CA GLN A 190 14.92 -5.69 -7.57
C GLN A 190 15.69 -4.79 -6.58
N ALA A 191 16.85 -5.24 -6.08
CA ALA A 191 17.67 -4.47 -5.17
C ALA A 191 18.09 -3.11 -5.75
N GLN A 192 18.46 -3.08 -7.04
CA GLN A 192 18.81 -1.83 -7.73
C GLN A 192 17.63 -0.85 -7.83
N ILE A 193 16.41 -1.35 -8.08
CA ILE A 193 15.22 -0.50 -8.17
C ILE A 193 14.80 0.00 -6.78
N LEU A 194 14.95 -0.80 -5.71
CA LEU A 194 14.67 -0.37 -4.35
C LEU A 194 15.61 0.76 -3.92
N ASN A 195 16.93 0.59 -4.12
CA ASN A 195 17.92 1.64 -3.84
C ASN A 195 17.63 2.92 -4.65
N LEU A 196 17.29 2.76 -5.94
CA LEU A 196 16.88 3.90 -6.77
C LEU A 196 15.66 4.63 -6.19
N LEU A 197 14.63 3.92 -5.72
CA LEU A 197 13.44 4.55 -5.12
C LEU A 197 13.79 5.30 -3.83
N GLU A 198 14.70 4.78 -3.01
CA GLU A 198 15.20 5.47 -1.81
C GLU A 198 15.99 6.74 -2.17
N ASP A 199 16.88 6.66 -3.16
CA ASP A 199 17.62 7.83 -3.66
C ASP A 199 16.65 8.89 -4.19
N MET A 200 15.63 8.48 -4.95
CA MET A 200 14.62 9.41 -5.47
C MET A 200 13.75 9.99 -4.34
N LYS A 201 13.39 9.18 -3.34
CA LYS A 201 12.68 9.65 -2.13
C LYS A 201 13.46 10.77 -1.46
N ALA A 202 14.75 10.58 -1.22
CA ALA A 202 15.60 11.58 -0.60
C ALA A 202 15.78 12.83 -1.48
N ARG A 203 16.08 12.65 -2.79
CA ARG A 203 16.34 13.74 -3.73
C ARG A 203 15.12 14.63 -3.99
N TYR A 204 13.94 14.04 -4.15
CA TYR A 204 12.69 14.75 -4.50
C TYR A 204 11.75 14.92 -3.31
N GLN A 205 12.18 14.56 -2.09
CA GLN A 205 11.36 14.63 -0.86
C GLN A 205 10.01 13.93 -1.01
N LEU A 206 10.01 12.73 -1.57
CA LEU A 206 8.80 11.98 -1.87
C LEU A 206 8.22 11.30 -0.63
N THR A 207 6.91 11.15 -0.64
CA THR A 207 6.16 10.26 0.24
C THR A 207 5.70 9.05 -0.57
N LEU A 208 5.90 7.84 -0.06
CA LEU A 208 5.64 6.62 -0.83
C LEU A 208 4.56 5.74 -0.18
N VAL A 209 3.66 5.19 -1.01
CA VAL A 209 2.88 3.99 -0.68
C VAL A 209 3.50 2.84 -1.44
N PHE A 210 4.15 1.92 -0.74
CA PHE A 210 4.84 0.80 -1.37
C PHE A 210 4.02 -0.47 -1.20
N ILE A 211 3.39 -0.93 -2.27
CA ILE A 211 2.55 -2.14 -2.30
C ILE A 211 3.42 -3.31 -2.75
N ALA A 212 3.48 -4.37 -1.95
CA ALA A 212 4.13 -5.61 -2.31
C ALA A 212 3.43 -6.82 -1.67
N HIS A 213 3.69 -8.00 -2.20
CA HIS A 213 3.31 -9.27 -1.58
C HIS A 213 4.47 -9.90 -0.79
N ASP A 214 5.70 -9.46 -1.04
CA ASP A 214 6.91 -9.94 -0.36
C ASP A 214 7.29 -9.00 0.79
N LEU A 215 7.20 -9.53 2.02
CA LEU A 215 7.55 -8.78 3.22
C LEU A 215 9.06 -8.51 3.31
N ALA A 216 9.92 -9.38 2.78
CA ALA A 216 11.37 -9.16 2.82
C ALA A 216 11.77 -7.88 2.05
N VAL A 217 11.10 -7.63 0.92
CA VAL A 217 11.28 -6.39 0.14
C VAL A 217 10.80 -5.17 0.92
N VAL A 218 9.63 -5.27 1.56
CA VAL A 218 8.98 -4.15 2.27
C VAL A 218 9.76 -3.74 3.51
N LYS A 219 10.40 -4.68 4.21
CA LYS A 219 11.22 -4.40 5.39
C LYS A 219 12.28 -3.32 5.13
N ASN A 220 12.92 -3.38 3.98
CA ASN A 220 14.08 -2.56 3.67
C ASN A 220 13.72 -1.13 3.24
N ILE A 221 12.49 -0.90 2.72
CA ILE A 221 12.12 0.40 2.15
C ILE A 221 11.06 1.14 2.98
N SER A 222 10.40 0.46 3.93
CA SER A 222 9.24 1.03 4.62
C SER A 222 9.58 1.52 6.02
N ASP A 223 9.13 2.72 6.35
CA ASP A 223 9.18 3.26 7.71
C ASP A 223 8.10 2.61 8.59
N ARG A 224 6.92 2.37 8.00
CA ARG A 224 5.77 1.74 8.64
C ARG A 224 5.10 0.76 7.69
N VAL A 225 4.54 -0.32 8.22
CA VAL A 225 3.89 -1.38 7.45
C VAL A 225 2.45 -1.56 7.90
N ALA A 226 1.54 -1.63 6.92
CA ALA A 226 0.15 -1.98 7.10
C ALA A 226 -0.12 -3.34 6.44
N VAL A 227 -0.56 -4.32 7.23
CA VAL A 227 -0.84 -5.68 6.77
C VAL A 227 -2.31 -5.80 6.42
N MET A 228 -2.59 -6.24 5.20
CA MET A 228 -3.94 -6.34 4.66
C MET A 228 -4.33 -7.80 4.36
N TYR A 229 -5.50 -8.21 4.81
CA TYR A 229 -6.08 -9.52 4.53
C TYR A 229 -7.52 -9.38 4.04
N LEU A 230 -7.81 -9.93 2.87
CA LEU A 230 -9.16 -10.00 2.27
C LEU A 230 -9.94 -8.67 2.43
N GLY A 231 -9.35 -7.56 2.01
CA GLY A 231 -9.97 -6.24 2.02
C GLY A 231 -10.00 -5.51 3.37
N LYS A 232 -9.29 -6.00 4.39
CA LYS A 232 -9.24 -5.41 5.76
C LYS A 232 -7.81 -5.24 6.24
N LEU A 233 -7.55 -4.24 7.08
CA LEU A 233 -6.28 -4.13 7.80
C LEU A 233 -6.28 -5.06 9.02
N CYS A 234 -5.17 -5.76 9.22
CA CYS A 234 -4.95 -6.67 10.33
C CYS A 234 -4.01 -6.09 11.38
N GLU A 235 -2.95 -5.42 10.94
CA GLU A 235 -1.90 -4.91 11.80
C GLU A 235 -1.22 -3.71 11.13
N VAL A 236 -0.83 -2.73 11.93
CA VAL A 236 -0.08 -1.54 11.48
C VAL A 236 0.97 -1.21 12.52
N ALA A 237 2.23 -1.15 12.11
CA ALA A 237 3.32 -0.80 13.02
C ALA A 237 4.51 -0.18 12.27
N ALA A 238 5.47 0.36 13.00
CA ALA A 238 6.81 0.63 12.49
C ALA A 238 7.41 -0.64 11.91
N SER A 239 8.19 -0.54 10.82
CA SER A 239 8.71 -1.71 10.12
C SER A 239 9.41 -2.67 11.08
N ASP A 240 10.44 -2.21 11.80
CA ASP A 240 11.21 -3.09 12.70
C ASP A 240 10.33 -3.76 13.75
N ALA A 241 9.43 -3.02 14.41
CA ALA A 241 8.54 -3.58 15.43
C ALA A 241 7.63 -4.69 14.90
N LEU A 242 7.10 -4.53 13.68
CA LEU A 242 6.23 -5.54 13.05
C LEU A 242 6.99 -6.83 12.75
N TYR A 243 8.26 -6.74 12.33
CA TYR A 243 9.08 -7.92 12.00
C TYR A 243 9.63 -8.61 13.26
N GLU A 244 9.94 -7.85 14.32
CA GLU A 244 10.44 -8.40 15.59
C GLU A 244 9.33 -9.05 16.43
N ALA A 245 8.17 -8.40 16.52
CA ALA A 245 7.06 -8.83 17.39
C ALA A 245 5.69 -8.72 16.71
N PRO A 246 5.38 -9.55 15.71
CA PRO A 246 4.05 -9.55 15.10
C PRO A 246 2.97 -9.98 16.07
N HIS A 247 1.88 -9.23 16.17
CA HIS A 247 0.76 -9.53 17.08
C HIS A 247 -0.41 -10.21 16.39
N HIS A 248 -0.62 -9.99 15.10
CA HIS A 248 -1.69 -10.68 14.38
C HIS A 248 -1.21 -12.06 13.91
N PRO A 249 -1.95 -13.15 14.13
CA PRO A 249 -1.57 -14.49 13.68
C PRO A 249 -1.31 -14.60 12.16
N TYR A 250 -1.98 -13.78 11.36
CA TYR A 250 -1.74 -13.70 9.92
C TYR A 250 -0.38 -13.08 9.59
N THR A 251 0.00 -11.99 10.26
CA THR A 251 1.31 -11.34 10.09
C THR A 251 2.44 -12.31 10.44
N ALA A 252 2.32 -13.00 11.57
CA ALA A 252 3.32 -14.00 11.96
C ALA A 252 3.43 -15.15 10.95
N ALA A 253 2.30 -15.62 10.39
CA ALA A 253 2.30 -16.67 9.38
C ALA A 253 2.90 -16.19 8.04
N LEU A 254 2.69 -14.93 7.66
CA LEU A 254 3.35 -14.32 6.50
C LEU A 254 4.87 -14.23 6.71
N LEU A 255 5.31 -13.74 7.87
CA LEU A 255 6.74 -13.63 8.20
C LEU A 255 7.42 -15.01 8.23
N ALA A 256 6.74 -16.02 8.78
CA ALA A 256 7.23 -17.40 8.81
C ALA A 256 7.36 -18.04 7.41
N SER A 257 6.75 -17.47 6.38
CA SER A 257 6.85 -17.92 4.99
C SER A 257 8.02 -17.28 4.21
N ILE A 258 8.71 -16.30 4.79
CA ILE A 258 9.90 -15.70 4.18
C ILE A 258 11.02 -16.75 4.18
N PRO A 259 11.62 -17.10 3.02
CA PRO A 259 12.72 -18.03 3.00
C PRO A 259 13.94 -17.47 3.74
N GLU A 260 14.46 -18.21 4.70
CA GLU A 260 15.74 -17.89 5.30
C GLU A 260 16.89 -18.34 4.39
N PRO A 261 17.92 -17.49 4.19
CA PRO A 261 19.07 -17.85 3.33
C PRO A 261 19.98 -18.92 3.94
N ASN A 262 19.66 -19.46 5.12
CA ASN A 262 20.39 -20.52 5.79
C ASN A 262 19.79 -21.88 5.41
N PRO A 263 20.49 -22.76 4.65
CA PRO A 263 19.99 -24.06 4.24
C PRO A 263 19.81 -25.07 5.42
N GLU A 264 20.38 -24.78 6.59
CA GLU A 264 20.23 -25.63 7.78
C GLU A 264 18.90 -25.35 8.53
N VAL A 265 18.30 -24.19 8.29
CA VAL A 265 17.00 -23.84 8.88
C VAL A 265 15.89 -24.48 8.06
N ARG A 266 15.21 -25.46 8.64
CA ARG A 266 14.04 -26.06 7.99
C ARG A 266 12.94 -25.01 7.88
N PRO A 267 12.29 -24.87 6.70
CA PRO A 267 11.13 -24.00 6.56
C PRO A 267 10.11 -24.30 7.66
N SER A 268 9.64 -23.25 8.32
CA SER A 268 8.61 -23.40 9.33
C SER A 268 7.37 -24.06 8.72
N THR A 269 6.91 -25.18 9.30
CA THR A 269 5.64 -25.83 8.93
C THR A 269 4.43 -25.00 9.36
N ALA A 270 4.66 -23.85 10.01
CA ALA A 270 3.63 -22.92 10.49
C ALA A 270 3.08 -21.96 9.41
N GLY A 271 3.40 -22.20 8.13
CA GLY A 271 2.89 -21.41 7.01
C GLY A 271 1.36 -21.33 6.95
N LEU A 272 0.88 -20.38 6.15
CA LEU A 272 -0.55 -20.16 5.94
C LEU A 272 -1.25 -21.43 5.43
N LYS A 273 -2.22 -21.91 6.18
CA LYS A 273 -3.02 -23.10 5.81
C LYS A 273 -4.23 -22.68 4.99
N GLY A 274 -4.54 -23.48 3.95
CA GLY A 274 -5.71 -23.29 3.10
C GLY A 274 -5.62 -22.09 2.14
N GLU A 275 -6.61 -21.98 1.26
CA GLU A 275 -6.70 -20.93 0.25
C GLU A 275 -7.33 -19.65 0.83
N LEU A 276 -7.08 -18.52 0.15
CA LEU A 276 -7.73 -17.25 0.46
C LEU A 276 -9.24 -17.38 0.22
N PRO A 277 -10.11 -17.07 1.20
CA PRO A 277 -11.55 -17.12 1.01
C PRO A 277 -12.02 -16.16 -0.10
N SER A 278 -13.19 -16.46 -0.67
CA SER A 278 -13.76 -15.62 -1.73
C SER A 278 -14.10 -14.20 -1.22
N PRO A 279 -13.67 -13.14 -1.91
CA PRO A 279 -14.09 -11.76 -1.58
C PRO A 279 -15.55 -11.48 -1.93
N ILE A 280 -16.26 -12.39 -2.60
CA ILE A 280 -17.70 -12.29 -2.89
C ILE A 280 -18.52 -12.60 -1.64
N ASP A 281 -18.10 -13.65 -0.90
CA ASP A 281 -18.74 -14.07 0.35
C ASP A 281 -17.67 -14.23 1.44
N PRO A 282 -17.18 -13.10 1.97
CA PRO A 282 -16.11 -13.14 2.97
C PRO A 282 -16.63 -13.67 4.31
N PRO A 283 -15.80 -14.40 5.08
CA PRO A 283 -16.16 -14.89 6.40
C PRO A 283 -16.70 -13.78 7.31
N SER A 284 -17.73 -14.09 8.10
CA SER A 284 -18.29 -13.20 9.12
C SER A 284 -17.24 -12.91 10.23
N GLY A 285 -17.39 -11.82 10.95
CA GLY A 285 -16.49 -11.44 12.01
C GLY A 285 -15.06 -11.20 11.53
N CYS A 286 -14.07 -11.83 12.16
CA CYS A 286 -12.68 -11.79 11.69
C CYS A 286 -12.52 -12.59 10.41
N ARG A 287 -12.13 -11.93 9.31
CA ARG A 287 -11.98 -12.58 7.99
C ARG A 287 -10.90 -13.67 7.95
N PHE A 288 -9.88 -13.57 8.82
CA PHE A 288 -8.82 -14.58 8.92
C PHE A 288 -9.22 -15.81 9.75
N ARG A 289 -10.35 -15.81 10.46
CA ARG A 289 -10.77 -16.87 11.38
C ARG A 289 -10.76 -18.30 10.80
N THR A 290 -11.07 -18.45 9.52
CA THR A 290 -11.12 -19.76 8.84
C THR A 290 -9.75 -20.40 8.63
N ARG A 291 -8.68 -19.60 8.71
CA ARG A 291 -7.28 -20.02 8.55
C ARG A 291 -6.45 -19.80 9.83
N CYS A 292 -7.06 -19.24 10.88
CA CYS A 292 -6.39 -18.88 12.13
C CYS A 292 -6.37 -20.05 13.09
N SER A 293 -5.19 -20.48 13.53
CA SER A 293 -5.04 -21.53 14.55
C SER A 293 -5.51 -21.12 15.94
N ARG A 294 -5.72 -19.82 16.18
CA ARG A 294 -6.20 -19.24 17.45
C ARG A 294 -7.67 -18.82 17.41
N ALA A 295 -8.41 -19.17 16.34
CA ALA A 295 -9.79 -18.77 16.21
C ALA A 295 -10.67 -19.34 17.34
N LYS A 296 -11.52 -18.48 17.92
CA LYS A 296 -12.54 -18.82 18.93
C LYS A 296 -13.89 -18.30 18.45
N ASP A 297 -14.98 -18.65 19.13
CA ASP A 297 -16.36 -18.27 18.75
C ASP A 297 -16.54 -16.76 18.55
N ARG A 298 -15.90 -15.95 19.40
CA ARG A 298 -15.89 -14.49 19.26
C ARG A 298 -15.39 -14.02 17.90
N CYS A 299 -14.41 -14.73 17.30
CA CYS A 299 -13.90 -14.38 15.97
C CYS A 299 -14.92 -14.57 14.85
N ALA A 300 -15.93 -15.42 15.07
CA ALA A 300 -17.03 -15.59 14.11
C ALA A 300 -18.17 -14.59 14.33
N ALA A 301 -18.41 -14.22 15.59
CA ALA A 301 -19.50 -13.34 16.01
C ALA A 301 -19.19 -11.85 15.80
N GLU A 302 -17.93 -11.44 16.03
CA GLU A 302 -17.53 -10.04 16.07
C GLU A 302 -16.35 -9.78 15.13
N GLU A 303 -16.37 -8.65 14.43
CA GLU A 303 -15.19 -8.12 13.74
C GLU A 303 -14.27 -7.41 14.76
N PRO A 304 -12.94 -7.74 14.82
CA PRO A 304 -12.02 -7.03 15.68
C PRO A 304 -11.76 -5.60 15.17
N LEU A 305 -11.73 -4.64 16.08
CA LEU A 305 -11.31 -3.27 15.77
C LEU A 305 -9.79 -3.12 15.84
N MET A 306 -9.23 -2.23 15.01
CA MET A 306 -7.84 -1.81 15.14
C MET A 306 -7.65 -1.08 16.48
N ARG A 307 -6.72 -1.56 17.31
CA ARG A 307 -6.45 -1.04 18.64
C ARG A 307 -4.94 -0.96 18.90
N PRO A 308 -4.47 -0.07 19.78
CA PRO A 308 -3.06 -0.07 20.16
C PRO A 308 -2.69 -1.35 20.91
N VAL A 309 -1.47 -1.79 20.73
CA VAL A 309 -0.85 -2.85 21.54
C VAL A 309 -0.35 -2.22 22.85
N PRO A 310 -0.79 -2.69 24.02
CA PRO A 310 -0.36 -2.12 25.28
C PRO A 310 1.15 -2.25 25.50
N GLY A 311 1.78 -1.13 25.84
CA GLY A 311 3.24 -1.06 26.07
C GLY A 311 4.09 -0.89 24.83
N GLU A 312 3.50 -0.85 23.63
CA GLU A 312 4.20 -0.67 22.37
C GLU A 312 3.66 0.57 21.66
N ASP A 313 4.48 1.63 21.57
CA ASP A 313 4.08 2.85 20.90
C ASP A 313 4.08 2.66 19.37
N GLY A 314 3.02 3.15 18.72
CA GLY A 314 2.88 3.06 17.27
C GLY A 314 2.57 1.65 16.72
N HIS A 315 2.29 0.64 17.56
CA HIS A 315 1.89 -0.69 17.15
C HIS A 315 0.38 -0.92 17.39
N PHE A 316 -0.33 -1.32 16.32
CA PHE A 316 -1.79 -1.47 16.32
C PHE A 316 -2.21 -2.80 15.69
N VAL A 317 -3.19 -3.48 16.29
CA VAL A 317 -3.65 -4.79 15.85
C VAL A 317 -5.16 -4.91 15.85
N ALA A 318 -5.72 -5.51 14.79
CA ALA A 318 -7.14 -5.85 14.66
C ALA A 318 -7.36 -7.35 14.96
N CYS A 319 -7.16 -7.75 16.19
CA CYS A 319 -7.29 -9.14 16.65
C CYS A 319 -7.93 -9.22 18.04
N HIS A 320 -8.84 -10.19 18.23
CA HIS A 320 -9.41 -10.47 19.56
C HIS A 320 -8.41 -11.18 20.48
N PHE A 321 -7.55 -12.05 19.90
CA PHE A 321 -6.61 -12.92 20.60
C PHE A 321 -5.21 -12.79 19.98
N PRO A 322 -4.54 -11.64 20.14
CA PRO A 322 -3.22 -11.43 19.54
C PRO A 322 -2.17 -12.38 20.14
N LEU A 323 -1.01 -12.48 19.52
CA LEU A 323 0.02 -13.45 19.91
C LEU A 323 0.70 -13.08 21.23
N ALA A 324 1.21 -11.88 21.35
CA ALA A 324 2.03 -11.43 22.48
C ALA A 324 1.42 -10.24 23.25
N ALA A 325 0.13 -9.97 23.06
CA ALA A 325 -0.58 -8.90 23.73
C ALA A 325 -1.84 -9.42 24.41
N PRO A 326 -2.42 -8.71 25.41
CA PRO A 326 -3.67 -9.07 26.08
C PRO A 326 -4.84 -9.22 25.11
N GLU A 327 -5.77 -10.11 25.46
CA GLU A 327 -7.02 -10.27 24.70
C GLU A 327 -7.77 -8.94 24.58
N ALA A 328 -8.43 -8.73 23.45
CA ALA A 328 -9.20 -7.51 23.24
C ALA A 328 -10.39 -7.40 24.20
N PRO A 329 -10.63 -6.22 24.79
CA PRO A 329 -11.86 -5.96 25.55
C PRO A 329 -13.11 -6.20 24.70
N PRO A 330 -14.31 -6.27 25.31
CA PRO A 330 -15.57 -6.31 24.58
C PRO A 330 -15.70 -5.15 23.58
N LEU A 331 -16.38 -5.39 22.45
CA LEU A 331 -16.51 -4.38 21.37
C LEU A 331 -17.10 -3.05 21.86
N ALA A 332 -18.09 -3.09 22.75
CA ALA A 332 -18.72 -1.90 23.31
C ALA A 332 -17.71 -1.02 24.09
N GLU A 333 -16.83 -1.64 24.85
CA GLU A 333 -15.78 -0.95 25.60
C GLU A 333 -14.73 -0.33 24.68
N LEU A 334 -14.28 -1.07 23.66
CA LEU A 334 -13.37 -0.54 22.65
C LEU A 334 -13.94 0.67 21.89
N GLN A 335 -15.23 0.63 21.57
CA GLN A 335 -15.90 1.75 20.89
C GLN A 335 -15.94 2.99 21.79
N GLN A 336 -16.21 2.83 23.10
CA GLN A 336 -16.18 3.94 24.05
C GLN A 336 -14.78 4.53 24.21
N MET A 337 -13.73 3.70 24.30
CA MET A 337 -12.34 4.16 24.38
C MET A 337 -11.94 4.97 23.14
N GLN A 338 -12.33 4.54 21.94
CA GLN A 338 -12.02 5.27 20.72
C GLN A 338 -12.77 6.60 20.58
N LEU A 339 -14.00 6.67 21.09
CA LEU A 339 -14.75 7.94 21.13
C LEU A 339 -14.13 8.94 22.13
N ALA A 340 -13.64 8.45 23.27
CA ALA A 340 -12.97 9.28 24.27
C ALA A 340 -11.64 9.88 23.77
N THR A 341 -10.88 9.13 22.95
CA THR A 341 -9.62 9.63 22.34
C THR A 341 -9.83 10.54 21.14
N ALA A 342 -10.98 10.47 20.48
CA ALA A 342 -11.34 11.32 19.35
C ALA A 342 -11.94 12.68 19.75
N ALA A 343 -12.26 12.91 21.04
CA ALA A 343 -12.74 14.19 21.51
C ALA A 343 -11.62 15.25 21.41
N PRO A 344 -11.89 16.46 20.84
CA PRO A 344 -10.89 17.52 20.82
C PRO A 344 -10.53 17.91 22.26
N ALA A 345 -9.22 18.12 22.51
CA ALA A 345 -8.75 18.64 23.79
C ALA A 345 -9.54 19.92 24.14
N PRO A 346 -9.95 20.14 25.38
CA PRO A 346 -10.64 21.33 25.78
C PRO A 346 -9.79 22.56 25.46
N ARG A 347 -10.40 23.58 24.85
CA ARG A 347 -9.79 24.86 24.42
C ARG A 347 -9.21 25.61 25.60
#